data_7bc47d2255265a0fb629765fae169d0c
#
_entry.id   7bc47d2255265a0fb629765fae169d0c
#
_cell.length_a   1.000
_cell.length_b   1.000
_cell.length_c   1.000
_cell.angle_alpha   90.00
_cell.angle_beta   90.00
_cell.angle_gamma   90.00
#
_symmetry.space_group_name_H-M   'P 1'
#
loop_
_entity.id
_entity.type
_entity.pdbx_description
1 polymer ?
#
loop_
_entity_poly.entity_id
_entity_poly.type
_entity_poly.pdbx_seq_one_letter_code
_entity_poly.pdbx_strand_id
1 'polypeptide(L)'
;MSLSEIFARVVAVIGGAALQWRRLQGNTHAPAWGSAPVVPEAKPQGAIPTLKMPTAQGWAAGQKPVVAPGLKVNAFATGLKHPRWINVLPNGDVLIAEATQVAGPVRNMFGYAMQATMRRAAALGISANRITLLRDRDGDGVAETSQTFMEGLNQPFGMALLKDTFYVGNVDGVVAFPYVAGADSITAPGKKLTNFKSGGHWTRSILPSPDGSKLYIGVGSLSNIAEGGMEVEEGRATVYELDIATGKSRIFGAGLRNPVGLAWEPTTGTLWTVVNERDGLGDETPPDYLTSVRDGGFYGWPYCYWGKTVDDRVPQDPALVATAITPDYALGGHTASLGLCWLPAGTLPGFPDGMVIGQHGSWNRSTLSGYKVVFIPFVNGKPSGPPRDILSGFLAPDEKVSYGRPVGVTLTPDGALLVADDVGDVIWRVTGAA
;
A
#
# COMPACT_ATOMS: atom_id res chain seq x y z
N MET A 1 14.19 55.97 2.28
CA MET A 1 14.21 54.57 1.81
C MET A 1 15.52 54.37 1.06
N SER A 2 16.31 53.38 1.48
CA SER A 2 17.57 53.06 0.80
C SER A 2 17.29 52.31 -0.53
N LEU A 3 18.24 52.42 -1.47
CA LEU A 3 18.15 51.66 -2.74
C LEU A 3 18.00 50.15 -2.52
N SER A 4 18.52 49.62 -1.42
CA SER A 4 18.38 48.20 -1.00
C SER A 4 16.94 47.84 -0.56
N GLU A 5 16.23 48.77 0.09
CA GLU A 5 14.81 48.54 0.47
C GLU A 5 13.90 48.63 -0.73
N ILE A 6 14.22 49.46 -1.73
CA ILE A 6 13.46 49.52 -2.99
C ILE A 6 13.68 48.23 -3.78
N PHE A 7 14.93 47.74 -3.86
CA PHE A 7 15.26 46.50 -4.57
C PHE A 7 14.60 45.29 -3.92
N ALA A 8 14.60 45.19 -2.58
CA ALA A 8 13.95 44.09 -1.83
C ALA A 8 12.42 44.11 -2.04
N ARG A 9 11.78 45.28 -2.09
CA ARG A 9 10.34 45.37 -2.37
C ARG A 9 9.99 45.07 -3.83
N VAL A 10 10.82 45.45 -4.79
CA VAL A 10 10.61 45.09 -6.20
C VAL A 10 10.77 43.59 -6.43
N VAL A 11 11.78 42.94 -5.80
CA VAL A 11 11.96 41.49 -5.87
C VAL A 11 10.81 40.74 -5.19
N ALA A 12 10.29 41.24 -4.06
CA ALA A 12 9.15 40.65 -3.38
C ALA A 12 7.84 40.79 -4.17
N VAL A 13 7.64 41.94 -4.87
CA VAL A 13 6.45 42.16 -5.73
C VAL A 13 6.53 41.32 -6.99
N ILE A 14 7.69 41.21 -7.63
CA ILE A 14 7.89 40.41 -8.83
C ILE A 14 7.79 38.90 -8.46
N GLY A 15 8.37 38.49 -7.35
CA GLY A 15 8.27 37.13 -6.85
C GLY A 15 6.84 36.73 -6.47
N GLY A 16 6.11 37.65 -5.78
CA GLY A 16 4.69 37.48 -5.46
C GLY A 16 3.78 37.41 -6.70
N ALA A 17 4.02 38.31 -7.67
CA ALA A 17 3.28 38.33 -8.93
C ALA A 17 3.55 37.08 -9.78
N ALA A 18 4.80 36.58 -9.82
CA ALA A 18 5.18 35.36 -10.52
C ALA A 18 4.57 34.11 -9.88
N LEU A 19 4.50 34.06 -8.51
CA LEU A 19 3.82 32.99 -7.80
C LEU A 19 2.29 33.05 -8.00
N GLN A 20 1.72 34.25 -8.01
CA GLN A 20 0.29 34.43 -8.26
C GLN A 20 -0.07 34.17 -9.72
N TRP A 21 0.82 34.53 -10.67
CA TRP A 21 0.65 34.22 -12.09
C TRP A 21 0.77 32.69 -12.36
N ARG A 22 1.68 31.98 -11.67
CA ARG A 22 1.73 30.51 -11.70
C ARG A 22 0.50 29.85 -11.06
N ARG A 23 -0.16 30.50 -10.09
CA ARG A 23 -1.44 30.04 -9.52
C ARG A 23 -2.64 30.34 -10.44
N LEU A 24 -2.56 31.40 -11.25
CA LEU A 24 -3.63 31.79 -12.18
C LEU A 24 -3.50 31.11 -13.55
N GLN A 25 -2.33 30.67 -13.96
CA GLN A 25 -2.21 29.65 -14.99
C GLN A 25 -2.56 28.32 -14.31
N GLY A 26 -3.85 28.09 -14.15
CA GLY A 26 -4.36 26.79 -13.77
C GLY A 26 -3.65 25.76 -14.66
N ASN A 27 -2.96 24.81 -14.02
CA ASN A 27 -2.32 23.71 -14.71
C ASN A 27 -3.38 23.03 -15.59
N THR A 28 -3.40 23.37 -16.87
CA THR A 28 -4.24 22.75 -17.89
C THR A 28 -3.73 21.34 -18.25
N HIS A 29 -2.76 20.82 -17.50
CA HIS A 29 -2.35 19.43 -17.62
C HIS A 29 -3.45 18.55 -17.03
N ALA A 30 -3.96 17.62 -17.82
CA ALA A 30 -4.83 16.58 -17.33
C ALA A 30 -4.17 15.89 -16.11
N PRO A 31 -4.95 15.51 -15.12
CA PRO A 31 -4.40 14.99 -13.87
C PRO A 31 -3.57 13.72 -14.12
N ALA A 32 -2.50 13.55 -13.35
CA ALA A 32 -1.69 12.33 -13.33
C ALA A 32 -2.41 11.14 -12.64
N TRP A 33 -3.70 11.26 -12.35
CA TRP A 33 -4.56 10.25 -11.75
C TRP A 33 -5.85 10.06 -12.55
N GLY A 34 -6.57 8.97 -12.28
CA GLY A 34 -7.85 8.69 -12.92
C GLY A 34 -7.77 7.60 -13.98
N SER A 35 -8.90 7.31 -14.62
CA SER A 35 -9.01 6.27 -15.66
C SER A 35 -8.41 6.68 -17.03
N ALA A 36 -8.16 7.98 -17.23
CA ALA A 36 -7.51 8.52 -18.42
C ALA A 36 -6.46 9.56 -18.00
N PRO A 37 -5.40 9.17 -17.28
CA PRO A 37 -4.37 10.11 -16.85
C PRO A 37 -3.51 10.57 -18.03
N VAL A 38 -2.94 11.75 -17.91
CA VAL A 38 -1.78 12.10 -18.72
C VAL A 38 -0.54 11.57 -18.02
N VAL A 39 0.03 10.49 -18.55
CA VAL A 39 1.32 9.97 -18.11
C VAL A 39 2.42 10.77 -18.78
N PRO A 40 3.22 11.53 -18.02
CA PRO A 40 4.32 12.30 -18.61
C PRO A 40 5.36 11.40 -19.27
N GLU A 41 6.11 11.97 -20.21
CA GLU A 41 7.27 11.29 -20.78
C GLU A 41 8.26 10.91 -19.69
N ALA A 42 8.83 9.70 -19.80
CA ALA A 42 9.82 9.22 -18.87
C ALA A 42 11.05 10.12 -18.83
N LYS A 43 11.50 10.45 -17.63
CA LYS A 43 12.75 11.18 -17.39
C LYS A 43 13.70 10.25 -16.61
N PRO A 44 14.43 9.35 -17.28
CA PRO A 44 15.31 8.41 -16.62
C PRO A 44 16.27 9.11 -15.67
N GLN A 45 16.31 8.65 -14.44
CA GLN A 45 17.25 9.17 -13.45
C GLN A 45 18.65 8.64 -13.75
N GLY A 46 19.67 9.50 -13.54
CA GLY A 46 21.07 9.12 -13.74
C GLY A 46 21.60 8.18 -12.67
N ALA A 47 22.94 8.09 -12.58
CA ALA A 47 23.62 7.21 -11.62
C ALA A 47 23.28 7.49 -10.14
N ILE A 48 22.82 8.71 -9.83
CA ILE A 48 22.31 9.10 -8.51
C ILE A 48 20.80 9.28 -8.64
N PRO A 49 19.99 8.35 -8.12
CA PRO A 49 18.53 8.47 -8.16
C PRO A 49 18.06 9.61 -7.23
N THR A 50 16.91 10.20 -7.54
CA THR A 50 16.23 11.09 -6.61
C THR A 50 15.86 10.30 -5.37
N LEU A 51 16.39 10.72 -4.22
CA LEU A 51 16.21 10.06 -2.94
C LEU A 51 15.77 11.08 -1.90
N LYS A 52 14.52 10.98 -1.45
CA LYS A 52 13.97 11.83 -0.40
C LYS A 52 13.15 10.97 0.55
N MET A 53 13.75 10.68 1.71
CA MET A 53 13.09 9.89 2.77
C MET A 53 12.95 10.76 4.02
N PRO A 54 11.72 11.04 4.47
CA PRO A 54 11.51 11.74 5.73
C PRO A 54 12.00 10.87 6.89
N THR A 55 12.45 11.53 7.95
CA THR A 55 12.80 10.83 9.19
C THR A 55 11.50 10.37 9.88
N ALA A 56 11.42 9.10 10.23
CA ALA A 56 10.31 8.59 11.02
C ALA A 56 10.38 9.16 12.45
N GLN A 57 9.32 9.81 12.89
CA GLN A 57 9.20 10.41 14.21
C GLN A 57 8.11 9.77 15.06
N GLY A 58 7.03 9.31 14.42
CA GLY A 58 5.80 8.92 15.12
C GLY A 58 4.98 10.13 15.58
N TRP A 59 3.82 9.85 16.18
CA TRP A 59 2.88 10.85 16.66
C TRP A 59 3.23 11.29 18.09
N ALA A 60 3.21 12.58 18.33
CA ALA A 60 3.30 13.11 19.69
C ALA A 60 1.99 12.79 20.48
N ALA A 61 2.07 12.84 21.80
CA ALA A 61 0.90 12.61 22.65
C ALA A 61 -0.25 13.54 22.26
N GLY A 62 -1.42 12.97 21.99
CA GLY A 62 -2.61 13.69 21.55
C GLY A 62 -2.63 14.14 20.08
N GLN A 63 -1.53 13.98 19.36
CA GLN A 63 -1.49 14.23 17.92
C GLN A 63 -2.18 13.09 17.16
N LYS A 64 -2.87 13.43 16.06
CA LYS A 64 -3.60 12.48 15.22
C LYS A 64 -3.66 12.96 13.77
N PRO A 65 -3.95 12.07 12.81
CA PRO A 65 -4.16 12.45 11.42
C PRO A 65 -5.31 13.47 11.26
N VAL A 66 -5.21 14.25 10.20
CA VAL A 66 -6.31 15.10 9.75
C VAL A 66 -7.34 14.21 9.05
N VAL A 67 -8.60 14.30 9.48
CA VAL A 67 -9.69 13.49 8.95
C VAL A 67 -10.60 14.33 8.05
N ALA A 68 -11.23 13.70 7.06
CA ALA A 68 -12.19 14.35 6.18
C ALA A 68 -13.39 14.94 6.95
N PRO A 69 -14.01 16.03 6.47
CA PRO A 69 -15.20 16.62 7.09
C PRO A 69 -16.32 15.59 7.27
N GLY A 70 -17.00 15.65 8.42
CA GLY A 70 -18.07 14.72 8.78
C GLY A 70 -17.59 13.37 9.33
N LEU A 71 -16.28 13.17 9.45
CA LEU A 71 -15.69 12.00 10.07
C LEU A 71 -14.95 12.38 11.37
N LYS A 72 -14.70 11.38 12.21
CA LYS A 72 -13.81 11.45 13.38
C LYS A 72 -12.77 10.35 13.34
N VAL A 73 -11.61 10.59 13.95
CA VAL A 73 -10.52 9.63 14.07
C VAL A 73 -10.04 9.56 15.52
N ASN A 74 -9.82 8.34 16.00
CA ASN A 74 -9.15 8.06 17.27
C ASN A 74 -8.14 6.91 17.09
N ALA A 75 -7.20 6.79 18.02
CA ALA A 75 -6.36 5.62 18.10
C ALA A 75 -7.18 4.45 18.65
N PHE A 76 -7.28 3.36 17.89
CA PHE A 76 -7.89 2.10 18.34
C PHE A 76 -6.91 1.32 19.23
N ALA A 77 -5.63 1.30 18.85
CA ALA A 77 -4.56 0.72 19.65
C ALA A 77 -3.24 1.45 19.36
N THR A 78 -2.37 1.53 20.36
CA THR A 78 -1.04 2.16 20.28
C THR A 78 0.05 1.23 20.84
N GLY A 79 1.33 1.56 20.61
CA GLY A 79 2.45 0.81 21.17
C GLY A 79 2.69 -0.54 20.48
N LEU A 80 2.17 -0.71 19.28
CA LEU A 80 2.45 -1.85 18.41
C LEU A 80 3.89 -1.80 17.89
N LYS A 81 4.32 -2.79 17.13
CA LYS A 81 5.66 -2.81 16.52
C LYS A 81 5.55 -2.95 15.01
N HIS A 82 5.49 -1.81 14.34
CA HIS A 82 5.42 -1.73 12.88
C HIS A 82 4.20 -2.51 12.33
N PRO A 83 2.95 -2.13 12.71
CA PRO A 83 1.74 -2.81 12.28
C PRO A 83 1.54 -2.64 10.78
N ARG A 84 1.33 -3.76 10.07
CA ARG A 84 1.27 -3.76 8.60
C ARG A 84 -0.11 -4.12 8.06
N TRP A 85 -0.70 -5.19 8.56
CA TRP A 85 -1.94 -5.71 8.01
C TRP A 85 -2.94 -5.98 9.10
N ILE A 86 -4.20 -5.85 8.75
CA ILE A 86 -5.33 -5.97 9.67
C ILE A 86 -6.25 -7.07 9.17
N ASN A 87 -6.70 -7.93 10.05
CA ASN A 87 -7.78 -8.89 9.80
C ASN A 87 -8.78 -8.81 10.96
N VAL A 88 -10.04 -8.59 10.63
CA VAL A 88 -11.12 -8.55 11.62
C VAL A 88 -11.80 -9.91 11.65
N LEU A 89 -11.87 -10.50 12.82
CA LEU A 89 -12.54 -11.79 13.04
C LEU A 89 -14.06 -11.63 13.16
N PRO A 90 -14.85 -12.69 12.91
CA PRO A 90 -16.32 -12.61 12.98
C PRO A 90 -16.89 -12.15 14.33
N ASN A 91 -16.14 -12.34 15.42
CA ASN A 91 -16.52 -11.89 16.78
C ASN A 91 -16.12 -10.43 17.06
N GLY A 92 -15.56 -9.71 16.09
CA GLY A 92 -15.10 -8.33 16.24
C GLY A 92 -13.66 -8.18 16.71
N ASP A 93 -12.97 -9.25 17.11
CA ASP A 93 -11.56 -9.19 17.46
C ASP A 93 -10.73 -8.75 16.24
N VAL A 94 -9.69 -7.98 16.47
CA VAL A 94 -8.82 -7.45 15.42
C VAL A 94 -7.43 -8.04 15.53
N LEU A 95 -6.96 -8.67 14.46
CA LEU A 95 -5.63 -9.26 14.37
C LEU A 95 -4.72 -8.34 13.55
N ILE A 96 -3.53 -8.07 14.09
CA ILE A 96 -2.54 -7.18 13.47
C ILE A 96 -1.26 -7.97 13.16
N ALA A 97 -0.89 -8.03 11.88
CA ALA A 97 0.43 -8.52 11.50
C ALA A 97 1.49 -7.44 11.76
N GLU A 98 2.45 -7.75 12.60
CA GLU A 98 3.56 -6.88 12.97
C GLU A 98 4.85 -7.43 12.35
N ALA A 99 5.33 -6.76 11.30
CA ALA A 99 6.50 -7.19 10.56
C ALA A 99 7.20 -6.00 9.88
N THR A 100 8.51 -6.08 9.76
CA THR A 100 9.35 -5.06 9.13
C THR A 100 10.22 -5.72 8.07
N GLN A 101 10.58 -4.96 7.03
CA GLN A 101 11.57 -5.40 6.08
C GLN A 101 12.94 -5.57 6.76
N VAL A 102 13.54 -6.75 6.61
CA VAL A 102 14.85 -7.06 7.17
C VAL A 102 15.95 -6.63 6.18
N ALA A 103 17.02 -6.05 6.70
CA ALA A 103 18.15 -5.64 5.89
C ALA A 103 18.85 -6.83 5.23
N GLY A 104 19.04 -6.76 3.93
CA GLY A 104 19.88 -7.71 3.20
C GLY A 104 21.39 -7.41 3.35
N PRO A 105 22.26 -8.30 2.85
CA PRO A 105 23.71 -8.08 2.87
C PRO A 105 24.10 -6.87 2.04
N VAL A 106 25.04 -6.07 2.55
CA VAL A 106 25.55 -4.86 1.89
C VAL A 106 26.96 -5.14 1.35
N ARG A 107 27.24 -4.69 0.12
CA ARG A 107 28.49 -4.95 -0.57
C ARG A 107 29.36 -3.70 -0.81
N ASN A 108 28.83 -2.49 -0.60
CA ASN A 108 29.51 -1.23 -0.88
C ASN A 108 29.02 -0.08 0.02
N MET A 109 29.78 1.03 0.04
CA MET A 109 29.46 2.21 0.85
C MET A 109 28.10 2.83 0.53
N PHE A 110 27.69 2.83 -0.74
CA PHE A 110 26.38 3.34 -1.13
C PHE A 110 25.24 2.51 -0.51
N GLY A 111 25.34 1.19 -0.53
CA GLY A 111 24.38 0.31 0.11
C GLY A 111 24.32 0.52 1.65
N TYR A 112 25.45 0.77 2.33
CA TYR A 112 25.44 1.12 3.75
C TYR A 112 24.70 2.44 4.01
N ALA A 113 24.98 3.48 3.22
CA ALA A 113 24.32 4.78 3.33
C ALA A 113 22.79 4.65 3.06
N MET A 114 22.41 3.87 2.04
CA MET A 114 21.01 3.58 1.74
C MET A 114 20.31 2.88 2.91
N GLN A 115 20.90 1.80 3.45
CA GLN A 115 20.31 1.11 4.60
C GLN A 115 20.20 2.02 5.84
N ALA A 116 21.19 2.87 6.10
CA ALA A 116 21.11 3.84 7.19
C ALA A 116 19.96 4.84 7.01
N THR A 117 19.74 5.31 5.77
CA THR A 117 18.63 6.19 5.44
C THR A 117 17.29 5.46 5.59
N MET A 118 17.17 4.21 5.12
CA MET A 118 15.97 3.40 5.26
C MET A 118 15.64 3.10 6.73
N ARG A 119 16.65 2.84 7.58
CA ARG A 119 16.45 2.68 9.03
C ARG A 119 15.93 3.94 9.68
N ARG A 120 16.47 5.11 9.30
CA ARG A 120 16.01 6.42 9.82
C ARG A 120 14.54 6.69 9.41
N ALA A 121 14.12 6.19 8.26
CA ALA A 121 12.74 6.28 7.77
C ALA A 121 11.84 5.14 8.28
N ALA A 122 12.32 4.30 9.23
CA ALA A 122 11.66 3.08 9.71
C ALA A 122 11.27 2.07 8.62
N ALA A 123 11.86 2.16 7.43
CA ALA A 123 11.61 1.24 6.32
C ALA A 123 12.40 -0.09 6.44
N LEU A 124 13.41 -0.13 7.31
CA LEU A 124 14.20 -1.31 7.67
C LEU A 124 14.34 -1.43 9.18
N GLY A 125 14.23 -2.65 9.71
CA GLY A 125 14.37 -2.88 11.13
C GLY A 125 14.48 -4.36 11.51
N ILE A 126 14.29 -4.62 12.80
CA ILE A 126 14.11 -5.96 13.34
C ILE A 126 12.61 -6.26 13.26
N SER A 127 12.24 -7.29 12.53
CA SER A 127 10.85 -7.69 12.38
C SER A 127 10.33 -8.34 13.67
N ALA A 128 9.15 -7.91 14.14
CA ALA A 128 8.49 -8.52 15.29
C ALA A 128 8.03 -9.95 15.01
N ASN A 129 7.75 -10.27 13.73
CA ASN A 129 7.40 -11.61 13.27
C ASN A 129 6.25 -12.26 14.06
N ARG A 130 5.23 -11.46 14.40
CA ARG A 130 4.09 -11.88 15.21
C ARG A 130 2.76 -11.34 14.66
N ILE A 131 1.69 -11.92 15.16
CA ILE A 131 0.33 -11.40 15.04
C ILE A 131 -0.13 -11.03 16.45
N THR A 132 -0.65 -9.81 16.61
CA THR A 132 -1.21 -9.31 17.86
C THR A 132 -2.73 -9.28 17.78
N LEU A 133 -3.41 -9.76 18.81
CA LEU A 133 -4.84 -9.68 18.99
C LEU A 133 -5.17 -8.40 19.77
N LEU A 134 -6.09 -7.64 19.22
CA LEU A 134 -6.69 -6.45 19.84
C LEU A 134 -8.18 -6.72 20.06
N ARG A 135 -8.69 -6.35 21.23
CA ARG A 135 -10.11 -6.51 21.55
C ARG A 135 -10.63 -5.27 22.27
N ASP A 136 -11.65 -4.67 21.71
CA ASP A 136 -12.46 -3.62 22.30
C ASP A 136 -13.63 -4.31 23.02
N ARG A 137 -13.65 -4.25 24.35
CA ARG A 137 -14.60 -5.02 25.19
C ARG A 137 -15.86 -4.24 25.51
N ASP A 138 -15.76 -2.93 25.61
CA ASP A 138 -16.87 -2.04 26.01
C ASP A 138 -17.49 -1.28 24.83
N GLY A 139 -16.88 -1.41 23.61
CA GLY A 139 -17.40 -0.84 22.37
C GLY A 139 -17.15 0.66 22.23
N ASP A 140 -16.20 1.22 22.99
CA ASP A 140 -15.90 2.65 22.92
C ASP A 140 -15.00 3.04 21.75
N GLY A 141 -14.45 2.04 21.04
CA GLY A 141 -13.58 2.20 19.88
C GLY A 141 -12.11 2.30 20.22
N VAL A 142 -11.72 1.83 21.42
CA VAL A 142 -10.34 1.65 21.87
C VAL A 142 -10.17 0.21 22.35
N ALA A 143 -9.09 -0.44 22.01
CA ALA A 143 -8.82 -1.81 22.43
C ALA A 143 -8.18 -1.84 23.83
N GLU A 144 -8.89 -2.40 24.85
CA GLU A 144 -8.33 -2.63 26.19
C GLU A 144 -7.41 -3.85 26.22
N THR A 145 -7.62 -4.80 25.31
CA THR A 145 -6.76 -5.97 25.19
C THR A 145 -5.80 -5.81 24.02
N SER A 146 -4.51 -5.98 24.29
CA SER A 146 -3.46 -6.09 23.28
C SER A 146 -2.51 -7.19 23.71
N GLN A 147 -2.55 -8.34 23.01
CA GLN A 147 -1.74 -9.50 23.37
C GLN A 147 -1.23 -10.26 22.16
N THR A 148 -0.13 -11.00 22.31
CA THR A 148 0.40 -11.85 21.25
C THR A 148 -0.59 -12.97 20.93
N PHE A 149 -1.06 -13.03 19.68
CA PHE A 149 -1.91 -14.10 19.16
C PHE A 149 -1.09 -15.24 18.55
N MET A 150 -0.04 -14.90 17.80
CA MET A 150 0.93 -15.84 17.23
C MET A 150 2.31 -15.20 17.18
N GLU A 151 3.36 -15.99 17.34
CA GLU A 151 4.75 -15.56 17.23
C GLU A 151 5.60 -16.58 16.44
N GLY A 152 6.88 -16.23 16.17
CA GLY A 152 7.78 -17.12 15.42
C GLY A 152 7.44 -17.27 13.95
N LEU A 153 6.66 -16.33 13.39
CA LEU A 153 6.31 -16.26 11.97
C LEU A 153 7.48 -15.70 11.15
N ASN A 154 7.40 -15.79 9.82
CA ASN A 154 8.43 -15.28 8.93
C ASN A 154 7.93 -14.05 8.16
N GLN A 155 8.07 -12.84 8.73
CA GLN A 155 7.55 -11.60 8.18
C GLN A 155 6.07 -11.74 7.74
N PRO A 156 5.13 -12.00 8.69
CA PRO A 156 3.71 -12.16 8.35
C PRO A 156 3.14 -10.88 7.76
N PHE A 157 2.21 -11.02 6.81
CA PHE A 157 1.53 -9.91 6.21
C PHE A 157 0.03 -10.20 6.04
N GLY A 158 -0.40 -10.84 4.96
CA GLY A 158 -1.79 -11.18 4.71
C GLY A 158 -2.31 -12.23 5.69
N MET A 159 -3.57 -12.08 6.10
CA MET A 159 -4.27 -12.98 7.00
C MET A 159 -5.67 -13.24 6.47
N ALA A 160 -6.17 -14.45 6.66
CA ALA A 160 -7.56 -14.81 6.35
C ALA A 160 -8.06 -15.92 7.27
N LEU A 161 -9.30 -15.82 7.72
CA LEU A 161 -9.99 -16.88 8.42
C LEU A 161 -11.05 -17.48 7.50
N LEU A 162 -11.00 -18.78 7.28
CA LEU A 162 -12.04 -19.54 6.58
C LEU A 162 -12.46 -20.72 7.45
N LYS A 163 -13.69 -20.69 7.97
CA LYS A 163 -14.25 -21.67 8.89
C LYS A 163 -13.32 -21.83 10.14
N ASP A 164 -12.70 -22.97 10.30
CA ASP A 164 -11.81 -23.38 11.38
C ASP A 164 -10.31 -23.34 11.00
N THR A 165 -9.98 -22.64 9.91
CA THR A 165 -8.60 -22.55 9.42
C THR A 165 -8.19 -21.11 9.26
N PHE A 166 -7.09 -20.73 9.93
CA PHE A 166 -6.47 -19.41 9.84
C PHE A 166 -5.25 -19.47 8.92
N TYR A 167 -5.24 -18.66 7.90
CA TYR A 167 -4.18 -18.59 6.90
C TYR A 167 -3.31 -17.35 7.12
N VAL A 168 -2.00 -17.54 7.05
CA VAL A 168 -1.01 -16.45 7.18
C VAL A 168 -0.08 -16.45 5.97
N GLY A 169 0.02 -15.31 5.30
CA GLY A 169 0.98 -15.02 4.25
C GLY A 169 2.31 -14.58 4.85
N ASN A 170 3.26 -15.49 4.96
CA ASN A 170 4.65 -15.21 5.30
C ASN A 170 5.44 -14.86 4.04
N VAL A 171 6.61 -14.20 4.17
CA VAL A 171 7.45 -13.83 3.03
C VAL A 171 7.80 -15.01 2.11
N ASP A 172 7.89 -16.20 2.66
CA ASP A 172 8.29 -17.44 1.99
C ASP A 172 7.14 -18.39 1.65
N GLY A 173 5.89 -18.01 1.90
CA GLY A 173 4.72 -18.81 1.54
C GLY A 173 3.51 -18.61 2.45
N VAL A 174 2.43 -19.28 2.10
CA VAL A 174 1.19 -19.31 2.89
C VAL A 174 1.21 -20.51 3.81
N VAL A 175 0.87 -20.30 5.08
CA VAL A 175 0.76 -21.33 6.11
C VAL A 175 -0.67 -21.33 6.66
N ALA A 176 -1.27 -22.53 6.77
CA ALA A 176 -2.59 -22.76 7.34
C ALA A 176 -2.46 -23.30 8.76
N PHE A 177 -3.23 -22.75 9.68
CA PHE A 177 -3.26 -23.14 11.10
C PHE A 177 -4.68 -23.52 11.52
N PRO A 178 -4.86 -24.53 12.38
CA PRO A 178 -6.17 -24.79 12.97
C PRO A 178 -6.58 -23.61 13.86
N TYR A 179 -7.83 -23.20 13.75
CA TYR A 179 -8.40 -22.09 14.53
C TYR A 179 -9.62 -22.54 15.32
N VAL A 180 -9.70 -22.11 16.55
CA VAL A 180 -10.87 -22.27 17.41
C VAL A 180 -11.52 -20.89 17.62
N ALA A 181 -12.82 -20.78 17.37
CA ALA A 181 -13.55 -19.53 17.51
C ALA A 181 -13.40 -18.96 18.94
N GLY A 182 -13.04 -17.67 19.02
CA GLY A 182 -12.80 -16.98 20.29
C GLY A 182 -11.48 -17.30 20.97
N ALA A 183 -10.58 -18.08 20.32
CA ALA A 183 -9.26 -18.35 20.88
C ALA A 183 -8.44 -17.05 21.03
N ASP A 184 -7.72 -16.96 22.14
CA ASP A 184 -6.82 -15.84 22.44
C ASP A 184 -5.42 -16.02 21.85
N SER A 185 -5.10 -17.19 21.32
CA SER A 185 -3.84 -17.51 20.67
C SER A 185 -3.93 -18.77 19.80
N ILE A 186 -3.03 -18.92 18.84
CA ILE A 186 -2.77 -20.16 18.09
C ILE A 186 -1.35 -20.61 18.38
N THR A 187 -1.20 -21.78 19.00
CA THR A 187 0.10 -22.42 19.30
C THR A 187 0.31 -23.72 18.53
N ALA A 188 -0.74 -24.22 17.87
CA ALA A 188 -0.65 -25.42 17.04
C ALA A 188 0.27 -25.21 15.84
N PRO A 189 1.02 -26.23 15.41
CA PRO A 189 1.88 -26.12 14.23
C PRO A 189 1.05 -25.89 12.95
N GLY A 190 1.54 -25.03 12.08
CA GLY A 190 0.92 -24.76 10.80
C GLY A 190 1.37 -25.71 9.70
N LYS A 191 0.50 -25.89 8.69
CA LYS A 191 0.80 -26.60 7.44
C LYS A 191 1.15 -25.59 6.34
N LYS A 192 2.37 -25.65 5.81
CA LYS A 192 2.77 -24.81 4.67
C LYS A 192 2.08 -25.28 3.39
N LEU A 193 1.42 -24.35 2.70
CA LEU A 193 0.64 -24.62 1.48
C LEU A 193 1.39 -24.24 0.21
N THR A 194 2.20 -23.17 0.25
CA THR A 194 2.94 -22.66 -0.90
C THR A 194 4.38 -22.32 -0.52
N ASN A 195 5.26 -22.24 -1.52
CA ASN A 195 6.63 -21.77 -1.34
C ASN A 195 6.89 -20.62 -2.30
N PHE A 196 7.33 -19.48 -1.77
CA PHE A 196 7.74 -18.32 -2.55
C PHE A 196 9.21 -17.99 -2.30
N LYS A 197 9.88 -17.45 -3.31
CA LYS A 197 11.23 -16.89 -3.14
C LYS A 197 11.14 -15.67 -2.21
N SER A 198 11.95 -15.62 -1.16
CA SER A 198 12.07 -14.46 -0.27
C SER A 198 12.87 -13.33 -0.89
N GLY A 199 12.84 -12.13 -0.30
CA GLY A 199 13.55 -10.94 -0.77
C GLY A 199 12.70 -10.02 -1.64
N GLY A 200 13.28 -8.88 -2.01
CA GLY A 200 12.60 -7.85 -2.81
C GLY A 200 11.34 -7.33 -2.13
N HIS A 201 10.24 -7.27 -2.87
CA HIS A 201 8.92 -6.99 -2.30
C HIS A 201 8.47 -8.20 -1.48
N TRP A 202 8.50 -8.06 -0.17
CA TRP A 202 8.37 -9.16 0.78
C TRP A 202 6.93 -9.44 1.23
N THR A 203 5.99 -8.54 0.97
CA THR A 203 4.60 -8.68 1.38
C THR A 203 3.90 -9.81 0.62
N ARG A 204 3.05 -10.56 1.33
CA ARG A 204 2.18 -11.61 0.77
C ARG A 204 0.78 -11.38 1.29
N SER A 205 0.02 -10.50 0.61
CA SER A 205 -1.40 -10.32 0.91
C SER A 205 -2.18 -11.57 0.53
N ILE A 206 -3.23 -11.84 1.30
CA ILE A 206 -4.14 -12.97 1.05
C ILE A 206 -5.57 -12.44 0.99
N LEU A 207 -6.34 -12.90 0.01
CA LEU A 207 -7.77 -12.65 -0.08
C LEU A 207 -8.50 -13.95 -0.42
N PRO A 208 -9.44 -14.44 0.41
CA PRO A 208 -10.29 -15.57 0.05
C PRO A 208 -11.20 -15.26 -1.14
N SER A 209 -11.50 -16.28 -1.96
CA SER A 209 -12.62 -16.19 -2.91
C SER A 209 -13.95 -16.06 -2.17
N PRO A 210 -14.98 -15.45 -2.77
CA PRO A 210 -16.28 -15.29 -2.12
C PRO A 210 -16.93 -16.61 -1.67
N ASP A 211 -16.67 -17.71 -2.37
CA ASP A 211 -17.14 -19.06 -2.03
C ASP A 211 -16.23 -19.80 -1.01
N GLY A 212 -15.09 -19.20 -0.64
CA GLY A 212 -14.14 -19.76 0.30
C GLY A 212 -13.36 -20.98 -0.23
N SER A 213 -13.40 -21.29 -1.53
CA SER A 213 -12.69 -22.42 -2.11
C SER A 213 -11.24 -22.12 -2.47
N LYS A 214 -10.88 -20.84 -2.62
CA LYS A 214 -9.57 -20.38 -3.09
C LYS A 214 -9.00 -19.27 -2.24
N LEU A 215 -7.68 -19.09 -2.34
CA LEU A 215 -6.96 -17.89 -1.85
C LEU A 215 -6.27 -17.20 -3.03
N TYR A 216 -6.44 -15.89 -3.13
CA TYR A 216 -5.67 -15.03 -4.02
C TYR A 216 -4.52 -14.40 -3.25
N ILE A 217 -3.29 -14.44 -3.84
CA ILE A 217 -2.07 -14.07 -3.13
C ILE A 217 -1.26 -13.09 -3.97
N GLY A 218 -1.02 -11.90 -3.46
CA GLY A 218 -0.14 -10.92 -4.09
C GLY A 218 1.33 -11.24 -3.84
N VAL A 219 2.13 -11.32 -4.91
CA VAL A 219 3.57 -11.61 -4.86
C VAL A 219 4.31 -10.59 -5.72
N GLY A 220 4.94 -9.59 -5.10
CA GLY A 220 5.67 -8.55 -5.79
C GLY A 220 7.01 -9.02 -6.37
N SER A 221 7.62 -8.22 -7.25
CA SER A 221 8.90 -8.48 -7.89
C SER A 221 10.06 -8.60 -6.88
N LEU A 222 11.15 -9.23 -7.29
CA LEU A 222 12.38 -9.29 -6.51
C LEU A 222 13.15 -7.96 -6.60
N SER A 223 13.11 -7.32 -7.76
CA SER A 223 13.89 -6.14 -8.09
C SER A 223 13.01 -5.01 -8.63
N ASN A 224 13.62 -3.87 -9.00
CA ASN A 224 12.90 -2.73 -9.57
C ASN A 224 12.48 -2.99 -11.03
N ILE A 225 13.42 -3.48 -11.87
CA ILE A 225 13.25 -3.66 -13.30
C ILE A 225 13.91 -4.98 -13.82
N ALA A 226 13.91 -6.03 -13.03
CA ALA A 226 14.58 -7.30 -13.33
C ALA A 226 16.11 -7.16 -13.50
N GLU A 227 16.76 -6.31 -12.68
CA GLU A 227 18.23 -6.09 -12.73
C GLU A 227 19.04 -7.35 -12.46
N GLY A 228 18.48 -8.35 -11.81
CA GLY A 228 19.10 -9.64 -11.54
C GLY A 228 18.90 -10.69 -12.64
N GLY A 229 18.21 -10.32 -13.74
CA GLY A 229 17.79 -11.23 -14.81
C GLY A 229 16.34 -11.71 -14.63
N MET A 230 15.74 -12.19 -15.71
CA MET A 230 14.34 -12.64 -15.71
C MET A 230 14.14 -13.96 -14.93
N GLU A 231 15.17 -14.78 -14.85
CA GLU A 231 15.15 -16.06 -14.15
C GLU A 231 14.96 -15.90 -12.62
N VAL A 232 15.42 -14.80 -12.03
CA VAL A 232 15.22 -14.54 -10.60
C VAL A 232 13.81 -14.04 -10.33
N GLU A 233 13.14 -13.47 -11.32
CA GLU A 233 11.76 -12.96 -11.24
C GLU A 233 10.70 -14.03 -11.56
N GLU A 234 11.11 -15.26 -11.91
CA GLU A 234 10.16 -16.34 -12.16
C GLU A 234 9.21 -16.55 -10.99
N GLY A 235 7.90 -16.50 -11.25
CA GLY A 235 6.85 -16.59 -10.24
C GLY A 235 6.69 -15.33 -9.36
N ARG A 236 7.23 -14.18 -9.80
CA ARG A 236 7.12 -12.89 -9.12
C ARG A 236 6.31 -11.89 -9.96
N ALA A 237 6.01 -10.73 -9.38
CA ALA A 237 5.20 -9.68 -10.01
C ALA A 237 3.83 -10.21 -10.47
N THR A 238 3.14 -10.96 -9.59
CA THR A 238 1.93 -11.74 -9.93
C THR A 238 0.89 -11.72 -8.82
N VAL A 239 -0.35 -12.02 -9.18
CA VAL A 239 -1.37 -12.53 -8.28
C VAL A 239 -1.54 -14.02 -8.53
N TYR A 240 -1.36 -14.84 -7.50
CA TYR A 240 -1.62 -16.28 -7.54
C TYR A 240 -3.07 -16.60 -7.15
N GLU A 241 -3.59 -17.68 -7.70
CA GLU A 241 -4.78 -18.39 -7.23
C GLU A 241 -4.34 -19.74 -6.65
N LEU A 242 -4.66 -19.99 -5.39
CA LEU A 242 -4.42 -21.25 -4.68
C LEU A 242 -5.76 -21.94 -4.43
N ASP A 243 -5.93 -23.13 -4.95
CA ASP A 243 -7.06 -24.02 -4.61
C ASP A 243 -6.81 -24.66 -3.24
N ILE A 244 -7.68 -24.39 -2.28
CA ILE A 244 -7.49 -24.81 -0.88
C ILE A 244 -7.61 -26.32 -0.71
N ALA A 245 -8.51 -26.95 -1.44
CA ALA A 245 -8.77 -28.38 -1.32
C ALA A 245 -7.60 -29.23 -1.86
N THR A 246 -7.02 -28.82 -2.98
CA THR A 246 -5.95 -29.56 -3.66
C THR A 246 -4.55 -29.07 -3.29
N GLY A 247 -4.42 -27.84 -2.77
CA GLY A 247 -3.14 -27.16 -2.52
C GLY A 247 -2.41 -26.75 -3.80
N LYS A 248 -3.04 -26.85 -4.97
CA LYS A 248 -2.45 -26.43 -6.25
C LYS A 248 -2.58 -24.92 -6.43
N SER A 249 -1.49 -24.28 -6.88
CA SER A 249 -1.50 -22.87 -7.21
C SER A 249 -1.13 -22.62 -8.66
N ARG A 250 -1.67 -21.54 -9.22
CA ARG A 250 -1.34 -21.05 -10.57
C ARG A 250 -1.22 -19.52 -10.54
N ILE A 251 -0.56 -18.96 -11.52
CA ILE A 251 -0.58 -17.52 -11.76
C ILE A 251 -1.96 -17.14 -12.29
N PHE A 252 -2.65 -16.23 -11.61
CA PHE A 252 -3.95 -15.69 -12.03
C PHE A 252 -3.76 -14.43 -12.87
N GLY A 253 -2.87 -13.51 -12.46
CA GLY A 253 -2.49 -12.32 -13.22
C GLY A 253 -0.99 -12.07 -13.10
N ALA A 254 -0.34 -11.62 -14.19
CA ALA A 254 1.10 -11.41 -14.26
C ALA A 254 1.46 -9.98 -14.72
N GLY A 255 2.74 -9.60 -14.56
CA GLY A 255 3.22 -8.27 -14.94
C GLY A 255 2.74 -7.15 -14.02
N LEU A 256 2.33 -7.48 -12.81
CA LEU A 256 1.93 -6.58 -11.74
C LEU A 256 3.16 -6.40 -10.82
N ARG A 257 3.95 -5.34 -11.00
CA ARG A 257 5.25 -5.21 -10.34
C ARG A 257 5.22 -5.51 -8.84
N ASN A 258 4.33 -4.86 -8.09
CA ASN A 258 4.12 -5.12 -6.67
C ASN A 258 2.63 -5.00 -6.32
N PRO A 259 1.82 -6.06 -6.58
CA PRO A 259 0.42 -6.09 -6.17
C PRO A 259 0.35 -6.36 -4.68
N VAL A 260 -0.25 -5.45 -3.92
CA VAL A 260 -0.31 -5.58 -2.45
C VAL A 260 -1.75 -5.74 -1.98
N GLY A 261 -2.54 -4.67 -1.93
CA GLY A 261 -3.93 -4.74 -1.51
C GLY A 261 -4.77 -5.51 -2.52
N LEU A 262 -5.58 -6.44 -2.03
CA LEU A 262 -6.55 -7.21 -2.82
C LEU A 262 -7.93 -7.00 -2.23
N ALA A 263 -8.93 -6.75 -3.07
CA ALA A 263 -10.33 -6.60 -2.65
C ALA A 263 -11.29 -7.09 -3.74
N TRP A 264 -12.45 -7.60 -3.33
CA TRP A 264 -13.56 -7.86 -4.24
C TRP A 264 -14.41 -6.61 -4.42
N GLU A 265 -14.76 -6.27 -5.64
CA GLU A 265 -15.85 -5.36 -5.95
C GLU A 265 -17.14 -6.20 -5.97
N PRO A 266 -18.09 -5.95 -5.05
CA PRO A 266 -19.17 -6.92 -4.79
C PRO A 266 -20.25 -6.96 -5.86
N THR A 267 -20.42 -5.88 -6.66
CA THR A 267 -21.48 -5.80 -7.68
C THR A 267 -21.21 -6.73 -8.87
N THR A 268 -19.96 -6.80 -9.30
CA THR A 268 -19.52 -7.59 -10.45
C THR A 268 -18.76 -8.86 -10.05
N GLY A 269 -18.38 -8.98 -8.77
CA GLY A 269 -17.51 -10.06 -8.29
C GLY A 269 -16.08 -9.96 -8.83
N THR A 270 -15.64 -8.78 -9.25
CA THR A 270 -14.31 -8.59 -9.84
C THR A 270 -13.25 -8.43 -8.75
N LEU A 271 -12.13 -9.13 -8.92
CA LEU A 271 -10.93 -8.97 -8.09
C LEU A 271 -10.20 -7.69 -8.48
N TRP A 272 -9.87 -6.85 -7.51
CA TRP A 272 -9.09 -5.63 -7.68
C TRP A 272 -7.80 -5.67 -6.87
N THR A 273 -6.78 -4.95 -7.35
CA THR A 273 -5.50 -4.76 -6.66
C THR A 273 -4.96 -3.36 -6.84
N VAL A 274 -4.16 -2.91 -5.87
CA VAL A 274 -3.28 -1.75 -6.01
C VAL A 274 -1.85 -2.22 -6.29
N VAL A 275 -1.17 -1.53 -7.20
CA VAL A 275 0.17 -1.90 -7.65
C VAL A 275 1.11 -0.72 -7.52
N ASN A 276 2.26 -0.97 -6.90
CA ASN A 276 3.36 -0.01 -6.89
C ASN A 276 4.25 -0.27 -8.10
N GLU A 277 4.37 0.74 -8.94
CA GLU A 277 5.17 0.69 -10.15
C GLU A 277 6.65 0.95 -9.90
N ARG A 278 7.43 0.84 -10.95
CA ARG A 278 8.89 0.94 -10.91
C ARG A 278 9.39 2.36 -10.65
N ASP A 279 10.56 2.42 -10.02
CA ASP A 279 11.28 3.66 -9.75
C ASP A 279 12.22 4.06 -10.90
N GLY A 280 12.70 5.31 -10.88
CA GLY A 280 13.80 5.79 -11.72
C GLY A 280 13.43 6.33 -13.10
N LEU A 281 12.13 6.63 -13.36
CA LEU A 281 11.66 7.28 -14.59
C LEU A 281 11.17 8.73 -14.37
N GLY A 282 11.44 9.30 -13.20
CA GLY A 282 11.02 10.64 -12.80
C GLY A 282 9.91 10.62 -11.77
N ASP A 283 9.47 11.81 -11.36
CA ASP A 283 8.55 11.98 -10.23
C ASP A 283 7.13 11.47 -10.52
N GLU A 284 6.67 11.52 -11.77
CA GLU A 284 5.29 11.22 -12.16
C GLU A 284 5.14 9.95 -13.00
N THR A 285 6.26 9.28 -13.36
CA THR A 285 6.24 8.18 -14.32
C THR A 285 7.02 6.96 -13.82
N PRO A 286 6.42 5.76 -13.93
CA PRO A 286 5.02 5.48 -14.21
C PRO A 286 4.14 5.74 -12.97
N PRO A 287 2.83 5.96 -13.14
CA PRO A 287 1.94 6.07 -11.99
C PRO A 287 1.74 4.71 -11.32
N ASP A 288 1.64 4.69 -9.99
CA ASP A 288 1.00 3.60 -9.27
C ASP A 288 -0.47 3.51 -9.66
N TYR A 289 -1.10 2.34 -9.54
CA TYR A 289 -2.45 2.18 -10.06
C TYR A 289 -3.33 1.22 -9.25
N LEU A 290 -4.64 1.41 -9.42
CA LEU A 290 -5.71 0.49 -9.03
C LEU A 290 -6.23 -0.19 -10.29
N THR A 291 -6.32 -1.52 -10.30
CA THR A 291 -6.78 -2.27 -11.48
C THR A 291 -7.55 -3.53 -11.13
N SER A 292 -8.49 -3.89 -11.99
CA SER A 292 -9.13 -5.20 -12.00
C SER A 292 -8.12 -6.28 -12.43
N VAL A 293 -8.08 -7.40 -11.73
CA VAL A 293 -7.20 -8.52 -12.07
C VAL A 293 -7.97 -9.54 -12.87
N ARG A 294 -7.53 -9.78 -14.11
CA ARG A 294 -8.16 -10.74 -15.04
C ARG A 294 -7.43 -12.07 -15.05
N ASP A 295 -8.16 -13.15 -15.12
CA ASP A 295 -7.57 -14.49 -15.27
C ASP A 295 -6.74 -14.59 -16.56
N GLY A 296 -5.45 -14.97 -16.42
CA GLY A 296 -4.48 -14.99 -17.52
C GLY A 296 -4.01 -13.61 -18.00
N GLY A 297 -4.42 -12.52 -17.33
CA GLY A 297 -4.07 -11.15 -17.71
C GLY A 297 -2.60 -10.83 -17.47
N PHE A 298 -2.00 -10.03 -18.38
CA PHE A 298 -0.65 -9.49 -18.26
C PHE A 298 -0.70 -7.96 -18.21
N TYR A 299 0.00 -7.33 -17.24
CA TYR A 299 -0.10 -5.89 -16.95
C TYR A 299 1.17 -5.10 -17.26
N GLY A 300 2.17 -5.73 -17.86
CA GLY A 300 3.28 -5.05 -18.51
C GLY A 300 4.64 -5.25 -17.87
N TRP A 301 4.78 -5.20 -16.54
CA TRP A 301 6.09 -5.30 -15.90
C TRP A 301 6.83 -6.62 -16.24
N PRO A 302 8.14 -6.62 -16.55
CA PRO A 302 9.05 -5.48 -16.60
C PRO A 302 9.20 -4.85 -18.00
N TYR A 303 8.48 -5.33 -19.02
CA TYR A 303 8.67 -4.97 -20.43
C TYR A 303 8.04 -3.63 -20.83
N CYS A 304 6.94 -3.27 -20.19
CA CYS A 304 6.21 -2.05 -20.44
C CYS A 304 5.44 -1.62 -19.17
N TYR A 305 4.96 -0.40 -19.14
CA TYR A 305 4.16 0.18 -18.07
C TYR A 305 2.97 0.97 -18.65
N TRP A 306 1.97 1.21 -17.84
CA TRP A 306 0.74 1.91 -18.18
C TRP A 306 0.22 1.53 -19.59
N GLY A 307 -0.12 0.27 -19.75
CA GLY A 307 -0.49 -0.33 -21.03
C GLY A 307 0.76 -0.78 -21.81
N LYS A 308 1.01 -0.18 -22.97
CA LYS A 308 2.06 -0.63 -23.91
C LYS A 308 3.23 0.33 -24.04
N THR A 309 3.44 1.22 -23.06
CA THR A 309 4.61 2.10 -23.05
C THR A 309 5.85 1.26 -22.72
N VAL A 310 6.70 1.04 -23.71
CA VAL A 310 7.86 0.15 -23.62
C VAL A 310 8.88 0.69 -22.59
N ASP A 311 9.37 -0.19 -21.71
CA ASP A 311 10.57 0.05 -20.91
C ASP A 311 11.76 -0.67 -21.61
N ASP A 312 12.61 0.06 -22.27
CA ASP A 312 13.70 -0.44 -23.11
C ASP A 312 14.92 -0.97 -22.32
N ARG A 313 14.87 -0.94 -20.99
CA ARG A 313 15.97 -1.37 -20.12
C ARG A 313 16.03 -2.86 -19.85
N VAL A 314 15.07 -3.63 -20.34
CA VAL A 314 15.07 -5.09 -20.31
C VAL A 314 15.00 -5.65 -21.73
N PRO A 315 15.54 -6.86 -21.99
CA PRO A 315 15.30 -7.54 -23.25
C PRO A 315 13.80 -7.66 -23.52
N GLN A 316 13.36 -7.21 -24.69
CA GLN A 316 11.95 -7.08 -25.01
C GLN A 316 11.31 -8.39 -25.50
N ASP A 317 10.05 -8.56 -25.14
CA ASP A 317 9.12 -9.55 -25.71
C ASP A 317 7.92 -8.83 -26.36
N PRO A 318 8.01 -8.46 -27.66
CA PRO A 318 6.94 -7.70 -28.32
C PRO A 318 5.60 -8.44 -28.38
N ALA A 319 5.61 -9.77 -28.41
CA ALA A 319 4.38 -10.58 -28.41
C ALA A 319 3.67 -10.43 -27.07
N LEU A 320 4.38 -10.49 -25.95
CA LEU A 320 3.84 -10.32 -24.62
C LEU A 320 3.40 -8.86 -24.39
N VAL A 321 4.20 -7.87 -24.81
CA VAL A 321 3.83 -6.44 -24.75
C VAL A 321 2.53 -6.16 -25.50
N ALA A 322 2.30 -6.82 -26.64
CA ALA A 322 1.07 -6.66 -27.41
C ALA A 322 -0.20 -7.09 -26.64
N THR A 323 -0.05 -7.97 -25.64
CA THR A 323 -1.15 -8.44 -24.77
C THR A 323 -1.35 -7.61 -23.52
N ALA A 324 -0.44 -6.67 -23.22
CA ALA A 324 -0.47 -5.90 -21.99
C ALA A 324 -1.78 -5.12 -21.81
N ILE A 325 -2.38 -5.29 -20.64
CA ILE A 325 -3.61 -4.63 -20.22
C ILE A 325 -3.26 -3.27 -19.64
N THR A 326 -3.92 -2.22 -20.11
CA THR A 326 -3.83 -0.91 -19.46
C THR A 326 -4.57 -0.94 -18.12
N PRO A 327 -3.95 -0.52 -17.01
CA PRO A 327 -4.62 -0.43 -15.72
C PRO A 327 -5.87 0.47 -15.75
N ASP A 328 -6.83 0.18 -14.87
CA ASP A 328 -8.13 0.86 -14.87
C ASP A 328 -8.07 2.31 -14.33
N TYR A 329 -7.16 2.58 -13.37
CA TYR A 329 -7.11 3.88 -12.70
C TYR A 329 -5.72 4.20 -12.15
N ALA A 330 -5.12 5.31 -12.59
CA ALA A 330 -3.86 5.81 -12.07
C ALA A 330 -4.05 6.50 -10.71
N LEU A 331 -3.13 6.26 -9.77
CA LEU A 331 -3.13 6.83 -8.42
C LEU A 331 -2.11 7.97 -8.25
N GLY A 332 -1.34 8.27 -9.31
CA GLY A 332 -0.23 9.22 -9.30
C GLY A 332 1.12 8.53 -9.10
N GLY A 333 2.21 9.25 -9.37
CA GLY A 333 3.58 8.71 -9.29
C GLY A 333 4.01 8.41 -7.86
N HIS A 334 4.54 7.21 -7.62
CA HIS A 334 5.21 6.80 -6.38
C HIS A 334 4.38 6.95 -5.09
N THR A 335 3.06 6.78 -5.14
CA THR A 335 2.20 6.90 -3.95
C THR A 335 2.42 5.80 -2.93
N ALA A 336 3.06 4.70 -3.35
CA ALA A 336 3.24 3.46 -2.59
C ALA A 336 1.90 2.96 -2.00
N SER A 337 0.91 2.77 -2.88
CA SER A 337 -0.42 2.28 -2.51
C SER A 337 -0.34 0.83 -2.07
N LEU A 338 -0.66 0.52 -0.80
CA LEU A 338 -0.48 -0.80 -0.19
C LEU A 338 -1.81 -1.44 0.23
N GLY A 339 -2.56 -0.80 1.14
CA GLY A 339 -3.84 -1.31 1.62
C GLY A 339 -4.96 -1.09 0.63
N LEU A 340 -5.93 -2.01 0.57
CA LEU A 340 -7.13 -1.90 -0.25
C LEU A 340 -8.30 -2.58 0.45
N CYS A 341 -9.44 -1.89 0.57
CA CYS A 341 -10.70 -2.50 0.95
C CYS A 341 -11.87 -1.82 0.25
N TRP A 342 -12.96 -2.57 0.06
CA TRP A 342 -14.22 -2.04 -0.41
C TRP A 342 -14.93 -1.26 0.71
N LEU A 343 -15.46 -0.09 0.38
CA LEU A 343 -16.30 0.73 1.25
C LEU A 343 -17.72 0.77 0.65
N PRO A 344 -18.71 0.10 1.26
CA PRO A 344 -20.11 0.23 0.86
C PRO A 344 -20.66 1.63 1.11
N ALA A 345 -21.53 2.10 0.23
CA ALA A 345 -22.23 3.36 0.40
C ALA A 345 -22.93 3.45 1.76
N GLY A 346 -22.85 4.59 2.42
CA GLY A 346 -23.47 4.83 3.73
C GLY A 346 -22.67 4.32 4.93
N THR A 347 -21.58 3.60 4.74
CA THR A 347 -20.69 3.18 5.85
C THR A 347 -20.00 4.38 6.48
N LEU A 348 -19.42 5.26 5.69
CA LEU A 348 -18.86 6.53 6.14
C LEU A 348 -19.69 7.69 5.55
N PRO A 349 -20.13 8.67 6.37
CA PRO A 349 -20.91 9.81 5.89
C PRO A 349 -20.27 10.54 4.72
N GLY A 350 -21.03 10.74 3.64
CA GLY A 350 -20.58 11.45 2.45
C GLY A 350 -19.73 10.64 1.47
N PHE A 351 -19.51 9.34 1.74
CA PHE A 351 -18.79 8.44 0.84
C PHE A 351 -19.77 7.44 0.19
N PRO A 352 -19.82 7.40 -1.16
CA PRO A 352 -20.57 6.38 -1.91
C PRO A 352 -19.82 5.04 -1.92
N ASP A 353 -20.29 4.08 -2.72
CA ASP A 353 -19.55 2.86 -3.03
C ASP A 353 -18.18 3.16 -3.62
N GLY A 354 -17.15 2.42 -3.19
CA GLY A 354 -15.81 2.60 -3.72
C GLY A 354 -14.73 1.84 -2.97
N MET A 355 -13.48 2.15 -3.30
CA MET A 355 -12.29 1.55 -2.70
C MET A 355 -11.56 2.53 -1.81
N VAL A 356 -11.18 2.09 -0.60
CA VAL A 356 -10.27 2.79 0.29
C VAL A 356 -8.86 2.24 0.09
N ILE A 357 -7.89 3.14 -0.01
CA ILE A 357 -6.48 2.82 -0.29
C ILE A 357 -5.57 3.48 0.74
N GLY A 358 -4.75 2.67 1.43
CA GLY A 358 -3.65 3.17 2.25
C GLY A 358 -2.43 3.45 1.39
N GLN A 359 -2.02 4.73 1.31
CA GLN A 359 -0.85 5.17 0.56
C GLN A 359 0.32 5.42 1.51
N HIS A 360 1.30 4.52 1.47
CA HIS A 360 2.45 4.51 2.37
C HIS A 360 3.41 5.69 2.13
N GLY A 361 3.44 6.23 0.93
CA GLY A 361 4.19 7.41 0.55
C GLY A 361 5.54 7.13 -0.12
N SER A 362 5.93 8.07 -0.97
CA SER A 362 7.07 8.00 -1.87
C SER A 362 8.42 8.13 -1.16
N TRP A 363 9.47 7.71 -1.86
CA TRP A 363 10.88 7.94 -1.50
C TRP A 363 11.73 8.32 -2.72
N ASN A 364 11.31 7.95 -3.94
CA ASN A 364 12.00 8.22 -5.21
C ASN A 364 11.34 9.39 -5.95
N ARG A 365 11.19 10.53 -5.25
CA ARG A 365 10.48 11.70 -5.75
C ARG A 365 11.03 12.99 -5.14
N SER A 366 11.07 14.09 -5.89
CA SER A 366 11.56 15.39 -5.43
C SER A 366 10.58 16.09 -4.47
N THR A 367 9.28 16.00 -4.78
CA THR A 367 8.17 16.36 -3.89
C THR A 367 7.43 15.09 -3.52
N LEU A 368 7.31 14.80 -2.23
CA LEU A 368 6.73 13.54 -1.76
C LEU A 368 5.24 13.44 -2.07
N SER A 369 4.77 12.22 -2.36
CA SER A 369 3.38 11.88 -2.63
C SER A 369 2.91 10.71 -1.75
N GLY A 370 1.59 10.49 -1.65
CA GLY A 370 1.03 9.50 -0.74
C GLY A 370 0.99 10.03 0.69
N TYR A 371 1.39 9.22 1.71
CA TYR A 371 1.31 9.54 3.14
C TYR A 371 -0.10 9.91 3.57
N LYS A 372 -1.09 9.14 3.09
CA LYS A 372 -2.51 9.42 3.33
C LYS A 372 -3.39 8.18 3.07
N VAL A 373 -4.63 8.26 3.45
CA VAL A 373 -5.66 7.29 3.08
C VAL A 373 -6.61 7.97 2.12
N VAL A 374 -6.78 7.38 0.93
CA VAL A 374 -7.65 7.93 -0.11
C VAL A 374 -8.81 6.99 -0.41
N PHE A 375 -9.88 7.56 -0.89
CA PHE A 375 -11.06 6.87 -1.39
C PHE A 375 -11.21 7.12 -2.89
N ILE A 376 -11.45 6.07 -3.64
CA ILE A 376 -11.78 6.12 -5.07
C ILE A 376 -13.24 5.71 -5.23
N PRO A 377 -14.14 6.61 -5.66
CA PRO A 377 -15.54 6.26 -5.88
C PRO A 377 -15.70 5.27 -7.03
N PHE A 378 -16.70 4.41 -6.94
CA PHE A 378 -17.05 3.43 -7.98
C PHE A 378 -18.48 3.66 -8.46
N VAL A 379 -18.68 3.47 -9.75
CA VAL A 379 -19.98 3.48 -10.40
C VAL A 379 -20.06 2.31 -11.39
N ASN A 380 -21.07 1.49 -11.28
CA ASN A 380 -21.23 0.29 -12.13
C ASN A 380 -19.98 -0.63 -12.12
N GLY A 381 -19.39 -0.86 -10.95
CA GLY A 381 -18.25 -1.74 -10.77
C GLY A 381 -16.92 -1.19 -11.27
N LYS A 382 -16.82 0.11 -11.58
CA LYS A 382 -15.61 0.76 -12.09
C LYS A 382 -15.26 2.04 -11.32
N PRO A 383 -13.97 2.36 -11.18
CA PRO A 383 -13.53 3.61 -10.55
C PRO A 383 -14.04 4.81 -11.36
N SER A 384 -14.47 5.86 -10.63
CA SER A 384 -15.12 7.04 -11.19
C SER A 384 -14.71 8.30 -10.41
N GLY A 385 -14.46 9.39 -11.11
CA GLY A 385 -14.15 10.69 -10.51
C GLY A 385 -12.77 10.77 -9.83
N PRO A 386 -12.50 11.86 -9.10
CA PRO A 386 -11.21 12.10 -8.46
C PRO A 386 -11.05 11.32 -7.15
N PRO A 387 -9.79 11.04 -6.75
CA PRO A 387 -9.50 10.52 -5.42
C PRO A 387 -9.91 11.54 -4.34
N ARG A 388 -10.41 11.06 -3.20
CA ARG A 388 -10.83 11.86 -2.06
C ARG A 388 -10.06 11.43 -0.82
N ASP A 389 -9.46 12.37 -0.10
CA ASP A 389 -8.74 12.06 1.14
C ASP A 389 -9.72 11.68 2.25
N ILE A 390 -9.46 10.55 2.95
CA ILE A 390 -10.11 10.17 4.21
C ILE A 390 -9.25 10.61 5.39
N LEU A 391 -7.96 10.28 5.37
CA LEU A 391 -6.97 10.72 6.35
C LEU A 391 -5.75 11.32 5.65
N SER A 392 -5.22 12.39 6.22
CA SER A 392 -4.00 13.08 5.76
C SER A 392 -3.17 13.57 6.96
N GLY A 393 -2.08 14.33 6.71
CA GLY A 393 -1.25 14.88 7.76
C GLY A 393 -0.25 13.89 8.38
N PHE A 394 0.01 12.77 7.73
CA PHE A 394 1.05 11.80 8.13
C PHE A 394 2.48 12.29 7.84
N LEU A 395 2.62 13.27 6.95
CA LEU A 395 3.88 13.91 6.58
C LEU A 395 3.88 15.35 7.05
N ALA A 396 5.00 15.82 7.62
CA ALA A 396 5.18 17.21 7.98
C ALA A 396 5.16 18.11 6.73
N PRO A 397 4.68 19.38 6.83
CA PRO A 397 4.58 20.28 5.67
C PRO A 397 5.91 20.57 4.96
N ASP A 398 7.05 20.48 5.66
CA ASP A 398 8.38 20.64 5.09
C ASP A 398 8.98 19.33 4.53
N GLU A 399 8.22 18.23 4.59
CA GLU A 399 8.58 16.89 4.11
C GLU A 399 9.84 16.28 4.74
N LYS A 400 10.30 16.78 5.90
CA LYS A 400 11.49 16.25 6.58
C LYS A 400 11.19 15.13 7.54
N VAL A 401 9.96 15.08 8.05
CA VAL A 401 9.52 14.15 9.09
C VAL A 401 8.23 13.50 8.68
N SER A 402 8.11 12.19 8.90
CA SER A 402 6.84 11.46 8.87
C SER A 402 6.37 11.14 10.29
N TYR A 403 5.14 11.50 10.58
CA TYR A 403 4.46 11.12 11.84
C TYR A 403 3.89 9.72 11.75
N GLY A 404 3.51 9.30 10.56
CA GLY A 404 2.96 7.99 10.28
C GLY A 404 3.06 7.64 8.79
N ARG A 405 2.76 6.37 8.47
CA ARG A 405 2.68 5.87 7.09
C ARG A 405 1.56 4.82 7.00
N PRO A 406 0.42 5.13 6.34
CA PRO A 406 -0.69 4.19 6.21
C PRO A 406 -0.32 2.95 5.41
N VAL A 407 -0.75 1.77 5.87
CA VAL A 407 -0.55 0.49 5.19
C VAL A 407 -1.88 -0.22 4.99
N GLY A 408 -2.20 -1.22 5.82
CA GLY A 408 -3.44 -1.97 5.75
C GLY A 408 -4.65 -1.13 6.10
N VAL A 409 -5.73 -1.34 5.37
CA VAL A 409 -7.05 -0.73 5.62
C VAL A 409 -8.11 -1.82 5.61
N THR A 410 -9.08 -1.76 6.51
CA THR A 410 -10.21 -2.71 6.55
C THR A 410 -11.40 -2.12 7.29
N LEU A 411 -12.58 -2.68 7.08
CA LEU A 411 -13.79 -2.31 7.82
C LEU A 411 -14.03 -3.29 8.98
N THR A 412 -14.52 -2.75 10.08
CA THR A 412 -15.10 -3.54 11.17
C THR A 412 -16.57 -3.85 10.89
N PRO A 413 -17.18 -4.86 11.55
CA PRO A 413 -18.60 -5.17 11.38
C PRO A 413 -19.54 -4.01 11.73
N ASP A 414 -19.14 -3.12 12.62
CA ASP A 414 -19.89 -1.90 12.98
C ASP A 414 -19.66 -0.72 12.02
N GLY A 415 -18.94 -0.94 10.92
CA GLY A 415 -18.71 0.03 9.85
C GLY A 415 -17.60 1.05 10.12
N ALA A 416 -16.77 0.86 11.13
CA ALA A 416 -15.58 1.69 11.30
C ALA A 416 -14.48 1.27 10.31
N LEU A 417 -13.72 2.24 9.80
CA LEU A 417 -12.53 1.99 9.02
C LEU A 417 -11.31 1.95 9.95
N LEU A 418 -10.60 0.82 9.95
CA LEU A 418 -9.30 0.67 10.62
C LEU A 418 -8.17 0.89 9.63
N VAL A 419 -7.12 1.58 10.09
CA VAL A 419 -5.92 1.90 9.31
C VAL A 419 -4.68 1.56 10.11
N ALA A 420 -3.84 0.68 9.59
CA ALA A 420 -2.53 0.40 10.17
C ALA A 420 -1.54 1.49 9.77
N ASP A 421 -0.79 1.98 10.76
CA ASP A 421 0.22 3.02 10.63
C ASP A 421 1.53 2.49 11.20
N ASP A 422 2.45 2.09 10.32
CA ASP A 422 3.66 1.36 10.68
C ASP A 422 4.79 2.24 11.25
N VAL A 423 4.77 3.54 11.01
CA VAL A 423 5.70 4.50 11.62
C VAL A 423 5.14 5.06 12.92
N GLY A 424 3.82 5.24 12.98
CA GLY A 424 3.13 5.70 14.18
C GLY A 424 2.98 4.61 15.25
N ASP A 425 3.17 3.34 14.89
CA ASP A 425 2.90 2.18 15.77
C ASP A 425 1.46 2.15 16.32
N VAL A 426 0.51 2.56 15.47
CA VAL A 426 -0.90 2.81 15.82
C VAL A 426 -1.84 2.11 14.83
N ILE A 427 -2.98 1.66 15.33
CA ILE A 427 -4.17 1.40 14.50
C ILE A 427 -5.13 2.57 14.71
N TRP A 428 -5.40 3.30 13.63
CA TRP A 428 -6.37 4.38 13.62
C TRP A 428 -7.78 3.83 13.34
N ARG A 429 -8.79 4.36 14.04
CA ARG A 429 -10.21 4.06 13.80
C ARG A 429 -10.93 5.31 13.33
N VAL A 430 -11.59 5.20 12.17
CA VAL A 430 -12.35 6.29 11.52
C VAL A 430 -13.82 5.93 11.49
N THR A 431 -14.67 6.85 11.95
CA THR A 431 -16.13 6.71 11.94
C THR A 431 -16.79 8.03 11.55
N GLY A 432 -18.11 8.03 11.37
CA GLY A 432 -18.89 9.27 11.27
C GLY A 432 -18.73 10.12 12.52
N ALA A 433 -18.65 11.45 12.35
CA ALA A 433 -18.86 12.38 13.45
C ALA A 433 -20.33 12.30 13.88
N ALA A 434 -20.58 12.25 15.20
CA ALA A 434 -21.92 12.23 15.77
C ALA A 434 -22.62 13.59 15.55
#